data_bbd3abb9fac18b7a0344fb93911e0b6b
#
_entry.id   bbd3abb9fac18b7a0344fb93911e0b6b
#
_cell.length_a   1.000
_cell.length_b   1.000
_cell.length_c   1.000
_cell.angle_alpha   90.00
_cell.angle_beta   90.00
_cell.angle_gamma   90.00
#
_symmetry.space_group_name_H-M   'P 1'
#
loop_
_entity.id
_entity.type
_entity.pdbx_description
1 polymer ?
#
loop_
_entity_poly.entity_id
_entity_poly.type
_entity_poly.pdbx_seq_one_letter_code
_entity_poly.pdbx_strand_id
1 'polypeptide(L)'
;PFKTDHKIEFNDRAQAISGMPYAVCDAYQEAARFDLEYNGEQGHSSRGGRIHDEKRNTGLASMGIEVATVNNEMLCDMEAMEALAWRMHQRMRKRYRNRVDARRKKQEALLNTLRACFGLKPA
;
A
#
# COMPACT_ATOMS: atom_id res chain seq x y z
N PRO A 1 5.58 11.02 -6.15
CA PRO A 1 6.88 11.05 -5.48
C PRO A 1 6.91 10.08 -4.30
N PHE A 2 8.09 9.54 -4.02
CA PHE A 2 8.33 8.69 -2.86
C PHE A 2 8.59 9.52 -1.62
N LYS A 3 8.14 9.00 -0.47
CA LYS A 3 8.50 9.53 0.85
C LYS A 3 9.57 8.60 1.43
N THR A 4 10.72 9.17 1.81
CA THR A 4 11.81 8.39 2.41
C THR A 4 11.65 8.36 3.93
N ASP A 5 12.09 7.25 4.54
CA ASP A 5 11.99 7.05 6.00
C ASP A 5 10.60 7.38 6.54
N HIS A 6 9.58 6.92 5.82
CA HIS A 6 8.20 7.25 6.14
C HIS A 6 7.62 6.31 7.19
N LYS A 7 7.10 6.91 8.25
CA LYS A 7 6.48 6.16 9.35
C LYS A 7 5.02 5.82 9.02
N ILE A 8 4.68 4.55 9.10
CA ILE A 8 3.31 4.06 9.02
C ILE A 8 2.88 3.64 10.42
N GLU A 9 1.92 4.33 10.99
CA GLU A 9 1.34 3.94 12.27
C GLU A 9 0.40 2.76 12.06
N PHE A 10 0.65 1.67 12.80
CA PHE A 10 -0.16 0.46 12.69
C PHE A 10 -1.49 0.62 13.42
N ASN A 11 -2.56 0.20 12.77
CA ASN A 11 -3.86 0.06 13.41
C ASN A 11 -3.84 -1.16 14.37
N ASP A 12 -4.92 -1.37 15.10
CA ASP A 12 -4.97 -2.43 16.12
C ASP A 12 -4.70 -3.81 15.54
N ARG A 13 -5.23 -4.10 14.34
CA ARG A 13 -4.99 -5.38 13.66
C ARG A 13 -3.53 -5.57 13.29
N ALA A 14 -2.92 -4.57 12.69
CA ALA A 14 -1.51 -4.61 12.31
C ALA A 14 -0.59 -4.72 13.52
N GLN A 15 -0.92 -4.05 14.61
CA GLN A 15 -0.18 -4.17 15.88
C GLN A 15 -0.29 -5.60 16.45
N ALA A 16 -1.48 -6.19 16.41
CA ALA A 16 -1.68 -7.56 16.88
C ALA A 16 -0.87 -8.57 16.05
N ILE A 17 -0.80 -8.37 14.73
CA ILE A 17 -0.03 -9.24 13.83
C ILE A 17 1.47 -9.06 14.02
N SER A 18 1.93 -7.83 14.05
CA SER A 18 3.36 -7.51 14.02
C SER A 18 4.01 -7.44 15.40
N GLY A 19 3.23 -7.16 16.44
CA GLY A 19 3.77 -6.86 17.76
C GLY A 19 4.45 -5.50 17.85
N MET A 20 4.25 -4.64 16.86
CA MET A 20 4.89 -3.32 16.75
C MET A 20 3.85 -2.21 16.64
N PRO A 21 4.13 -1.01 17.19
CA PRO A 21 3.19 0.11 17.07
C PRO A 21 3.24 0.81 15.70
N TYR A 22 4.36 0.70 14.98
CA TYR A 22 4.55 1.33 13.68
C TYR A 22 5.64 0.62 12.88
N ALA A 23 5.74 0.97 11.59
CA ALA A 23 6.87 0.60 10.73
C ALA A 23 7.42 1.84 10.06
N VAL A 24 8.72 1.82 9.76
CA VAL A 24 9.37 2.87 8.96
C VAL A 24 9.71 2.27 7.61
N CYS A 25 9.23 2.90 6.55
CA CYS A 25 9.42 2.46 5.16
C CYS A 25 10.57 3.23 4.54
N ASP A 26 11.50 2.53 3.86
CA ASP A 26 12.65 3.19 3.21
C ASP A 26 12.19 4.15 2.12
N ALA A 27 11.33 3.68 1.23
CA ALA A 27 10.74 4.51 0.18
C ALA A 27 9.28 4.12 0.00
N TYR A 28 8.39 5.02 0.39
CA TYR A 28 6.96 4.79 0.38
C TYR A 28 6.25 5.60 -0.70
N GLN A 29 5.42 4.94 -1.51
CA GLN A 29 4.57 5.59 -2.50
C GLN A 29 3.11 5.52 -2.02
N GLU A 30 2.57 6.65 -1.59
CA GLU A 30 1.22 6.72 -1.02
C GLU A 30 0.13 6.35 -2.02
N ALA A 31 0.23 6.86 -3.25
CA ALA A 31 -0.78 6.61 -4.27
C ALA A 31 -0.93 5.11 -4.59
N ALA A 32 0.16 4.36 -4.55
CA ALA A 32 0.18 2.92 -4.77
C ALA A 32 0.01 2.11 -3.48
N ARG A 33 0.16 2.74 -2.32
CA ARG A 33 0.34 2.07 -1.03
C ARG A 33 1.39 0.98 -1.14
N PHE A 34 2.58 1.40 -1.55
CA PHE A 34 3.68 0.52 -1.89
C PHE A 34 4.93 0.96 -1.14
N ASP A 35 5.54 0.02 -0.43
CA ASP A 35 6.78 0.20 0.30
C ASP A 35 7.92 -0.50 -0.44
N LEU A 36 8.90 0.27 -0.89
CA LEU A 36 10.11 -0.26 -1.52
C LEU A 36 11.22 -0.25 -0.49
N GLU A 37 11.66 -1.43 -0.07
CA GLU A 37 12.70 -1.61 0.93
C GLU A 37 14.01 -1.98 0.27
N TYR A 38 15.10 -1.40 0.75
CA TYR A 38 16.43 -1.71 0.25
C TYR A 38 17.15 -2.64 1.22
N ASN A 39 17.64 -3.77 0.71
CA ASN A 39 18.51 -4.68 1.44
C ASN A 39 19.84 -4.75 0.73
N GLY A 40 20.79 -3.90 1.13
CA GLY A 40 22.13 -3.83 0.54
C GLY A 40 23.10 -4.84 1.13
N GLU A 41 22.73 -5.50 2.22
CA GLU A 41 23.63 -6.40 2.92
C GLU A 41 23.26 -7.86 2.72
N GLN A 42 24.11 -8.58 2.03
CA GLN A 42 23.92 -10.00 1.85
C GLN A 42 24.36 -10.76 3.10
N GLY A 43 23.47 -11.63 3.61
CA GLY A 43 23.80 -12.57 4.65
C GLY A 43 23.67 -12.07 6.08
N HIS A 44 23.12 -10.90 6.32
CA HIS A 44 22.94 -10.36 7.67
C HIS A 44 21.59 -10.64 8.30
N SER A 45 20.73 -11.41 7.65
CA SER A 45 19.48 -11.77 8.26
C SER A 45 19.67 -12.92 9.25
N SER A 46 19.77 -12.57 10.53
CA SER A 46 19.63 -13.54 11.60
C SER A 46 18.21 -14.12 11.56
N ARG A 47 18.00 -15.28 12.18
CA ARG A 47 16.65 -15.86 12.29
C ARG A 47 15.68 -14.89 12.97
N GLY A 48 16.12 -14.23 14.04
CA GLY A 48 15.32 -13.24 14.76
C GLY A 48 14.97 -12.03 13.89
N GLY A 49 15.93 -11.55 13.09
CA GLY A 49 15.72 -10.45 12.14
C GLY A 49 14.71 -10.80 11.07
N ARG A 50 14.77 -12.01 10.51
CA ARG A 50 13.81 -12.48 9.51
C ARG A 50 12.39 -12.58 10.08
N ILE A 51 12.24 -13.11 11.28
CA ILE A 51 10.93 -13.19 11.95
C ILE A 51 10.37 -11.79 12.17
N HIS A 52 11.20 -10.86 12.62
CA HIS A 52 10.81 -9.47 12.80
C HIS A 52 10.33 -8.85 11.50
N ASP A 53 11.09 -9.03 10.41
CA ASP A 53 10.75 -8.49 9.08
C ASP A 53 9.46 -9.11 8.53
N GLU A 54 9.29 -10.41 8.69
CA GLU A 54 8.07 -11.11 8.26
C GLU A 54 6.84 -10.59 8.99
N LYS A 55 6.93 -10.40 10.30
CA LYS A 55 5.84 -9.84 11.11
C LYS A 55 5.52 -8.40 10.69
N ARG A 56 6.54 -7.60 10.50
CA ARG A 56 6.42 -6.22 10.04
C ARG A 56 5.72 -6.16 8.68
N ASN A 57 6.18 -6.95 7.73
CA ASN A 57 5.64 -6.98 6.38
C ASN A 57 4.20 -7.50 6.36
N THR A 58 3.87 -8.48 7.19
CA THR A 58 2.50 -8.97 7.32
C THR A 58 1.58 -7.90 7.93
N GLY A 59 2.09 -7.15 8.90
CA GLY A 59 1.38 -6.00 9.47
C GLY A 59 1.07 -4.95 8.41
N LEU A 60 2.06 -4.60 7.58
CA LEU A 60 1.87 -3.67 6.47
C LEU A 60 0.85 -4.20 5.45
N ALA A 61 0.96 -5.48 5.10
CA ALA A 61 0.02 -6.11 4.17
C ALA A 61 -1.42 -6.08 4.69
N SER A 62 -1.62 -6.26 6.00
CA SER A 62 -2.94 -6.18 6.62
C SER A 62 -3.56 -4.79 6.49
N MET A 63 -2.76 -3.76 6.28
CA MET A 63 -3.20 -2.38 6.03
C MET A 63 -3.28 -2.06 4.53
N GLY A 64 -3.15 -3.04 3.66
CA GLY A 64 -3.22 -2.87 2.22
C GLY A 64 -1.96 -2.28 1.60
N ILE A 65 -0.81 -2.39 2.27
CA ILE A 65 0.47 -1.91 1.76
C ILE A 65 1.27 -3.10 1.24
N GLU A 66 1.65 -3.04 -0.02
CA GLU A 66 2.53 -4.04 -0.61
C GLU A 66 3.99 -3.67 -0.35
N VAL A 67 4.79 -4.65 0.03
CA VAL A 67 6.21 -4.47 0.30
C VAL A 67 7.02 -5.21 -0.76
N ALA A 68 7.97 -4.53 -1.37
CA ALA A 68 8.97 -5.16 -2.24
C ALA A 68 10.36 -4.83 -1.71
N THR A 69 11.20 -5.84 -1.59
CA THR A 69 12.58 -5.68 -1.16
C THR A 69 13.49 -5.77 -2.36
N VAL A 70 14.35 -4.78 -2.54
CA VAL A 70 15.35 -4.74 -3.62
C VAL A 70 16.75 -4.83 -3.05
N ASN A 71 17.64 -5.44 -3.82
CA ASN A 71 19.06 -5.52 -3.52
C ASN A 71 19.88 -4.85 -4.63
N ASN A 72 21.20 -4.82 -4.47
CA ASN A 72 22.07 -4.19 -5.45
C ASN A 72 21.98 -4.81 -6.84
N GLU A 73 21.83 -6.13 -6.91
CA GLU A 73 21.67 -6.82 -8.19
C GLU A 73 20.42 -6.37 -8.93
N MET A 74 19.29 -6.30 -8.23
CA MET A 74 18.03 -5.84 -8.80
C MET A 74 18.09 -4.39 -9.24
N LEU A 75 18.76 -3.52 -8.47
CA LEU A 75 18.92 -2.11 -8.82
C LEU A 75 19.69 -1.91 -10.12
N CYS A 76 20.58 -2.84 -10.47
CA CYS A 76 21.34 -2.82 -11.72
C CYS A 76 20.61 -3.54 -12.87
N ASP A 77 19.47 -4.16 -12.59
CA ASP A 77 18.67 -4.90 -13.57
C ASP A 77 17.48 -4.07 -14.03
N MET A 78 17.56 -3.54 -15.25
CA MET A 78 16.53 -2.69 -15.80
C MET A 78 15.17 -3.41 -15.90
N GLU A 79 15.17 -4.68 -16.28
CA GLU A 79 13.92 -5.45 -16.40
C GLU A 79 13.25 -5.64 -15.05
N ALA A 80 14.02 -5.93 -14.00
CA ALA A 80 13.51 -6.06 -12.64
C ALA A 80 12.91 -4.74 -12.16
N MET A 81 13.57 -3.63 -12.40
CA MET A 81 13.10 -2.31 -11.97
C MET A 81 11.87 -1.86 -12.77
N GLU A 82 11.82 -2.17 -14.06
CA GLU A 82 10.63 -1.90 -14.88
C GLU A 82 9.43 -2.73 -14.40
N ALA A 83 9.64 -3.98 -14.04
CA ALA A 83 8.57 -4.83 -13.50
C ALA A 83 8.01 -4.28 -12.19
N LEU A 84 8.87 -3.78 -11.31
CA LEU A 84 8.43 -3.13 -10.07
C LEU A 84 7.67 -1.83 -10.34
N ALA A 85 8.16 -1.00 -11.26
CA ALA A 85 7.48 0.22 -11.67
C ALA A 85 6.10 -0.09 -12.26
N TRP A 86 5.99 -1.11 -13.07
CA TRP A 86 4.73 -1.58 -13.62
C TRP A 86 3.76 -2.03 -12.52
N ARG A 87 4.25 -2.77 -11.53
CA ARG A 87 3.45 -3.21 -10.40
C ARG A 87 2.90 -2.03 -9.60
N MET A 88 3.74 -1.04 -9.31
CA MET A 88 3.30 0.18 -8.64
C MET A 88 2.23 0.91 -9.46
N HIS A 89 2.45 1.04 -10.76
CA HIS A 89 1.51 1.69 -11.67
C HIS A 89 0.14 0.97 -11.67
N GLN A 90 0.13 -0.35 -11.72
CA GLN A 90 -1.11 -1.13 -11.65
C GLN A 90 -1.87 -0.88 -10.34
N ARG A 91 -1.16 -0.81 -9.22
CA ARG A 91 -1.76 -0.52 -7.92
C ARG A 91 -2.35 0.88 -7.87
N MET A 92 -1.65 1.86 -8.42
CA MET A 92 -2.13 3.25 -8.50
C MET A 92 -3.42 3.34 -9.32
N ARG A 93 -3.46 2.69 -10.49
CA ARG A 93 -4.65 2.66 -11.34
C ARG A 93 -5.85 2.01 -10.67
N LYS A 94 -5.63 0.87 -10.02
CA LYS A 94 -6.69 0.16 -9.30
C LYS A 94 -7.27 1.02 -8.18
N ARG A 95 -6.42 1.66 -7.40
CA ARG A 95 -6.84 2.53 -6.30
C ARG A 95 -7.60 3.76 -6.82
N TYR A 96 -7.14 4.34 -7.90
CA TYR A 96 -7.82 5.46 -8.55
C TYR A 96 -9.22 5.06 -9.00
N ARG A 97 -9.38 3.93 -9.70
CA ARG A 97 -10.68 3.42 -10.13
C ARG A 97 -11.61 3.17 -8.95
N ASN A 98 -11.11 2.57 -7.89
CA ASN A 98 -11.92 2.30 -6.69
C ASN A 98 -12.44 3.59 -6.07
N ARG A 99 -11.61 4.63 -6.04
CA ARG A 99 -12.03 5.95 -5.51
C ARG A 99 -13.08 6.61 -6.40
N VAL A 100 -12.92 6.53 -7.71
CA VAL A 100 -13.89 7.07 -8.68
C VAL A 100 -15.23 6.34 -8.54
N ASP A 101 -15.21 5.02 -8.45
CA ASP A 101 -16.43 4.22 -8.29
C ASP A 101 -17.14 4.52 -6.98
N ALA A 102 -16.40 4.65 -5.88
CA ALA A 102 -16.97 5.01 -4.59
C ALA A 102 -17.62 6.41 -4.61
N ARG A 103 -16.97 7.35 -5.27
CA ARG A 103 -17.50 8.72 -5.44
C ARG A 103 -18.78 8.69 -6.26
N ARG A 104 -18.80 7.94 -7.37
CA ARG A 104 -19.97 7.80 -8.23
C ARG A 104 -21.15 7.22 -7.46
N LYS A 105 -20.92 6.17 -6.68
CA LYS A 105 -21.96 5.57 -5.83
C LYS A 105 -22.55 6.58 -4.84
N LYS A 106 -21.71 7.39 -4.20
CA LYS A 106 -22.16 8.45 -3.29
C LYS A 106 -23.00 9.50 -4.02
N GLN A 107 -22.60 9.89 -5.21
CA GLN A 107 -23.33 10.85 -6.03
C GLN A 107 -24.71 10.30 -6.44
N GLU A 108 -24.79 9.04 -6.85
CA GLU A 108 -26.04 8.38 -7.18
C GLU A 108 -26.97 8.30 -5.98
N ALA A 109 -26.45 7.92 -4.81
CA ALA A 109 -27.22 7.85 -3.58
C ALA A 109 -27.79 9.22 -3.20
N LEU A 110 -27.00 10.28 -3.30
CA LEU A 110 -27.45 11.64 -3.04
C LEU A 110 -28.53 12.08 -4.03
N LEU A 111 -28.33 11.81 -5.31
CA LEU A 111 -29.29 12.16 -6.36
C LEU A 111 -30.63 11.46 -6.13
N ASN A 112 -30.61 10.18 -5.80
CA ASN A 112 -31.82 9.41 -5.51
C ASN A 112 -32.55 9.94 -4.27
N THR A 113 -31.81 10.36 -3.23
CA THR A 113 -32.41 11.01 -2.04
C THR A 113 -33.09 12.29 -2.42
N LEU A 114 -32.47 13.14 -3.23
CA LEU A 114 -33.05 14.40 -3.68
C LEU A 114 -34.33 14.17 -4.54
N ARG A 115 -34.27 13.20 -5.45
CA ARG A 115 -35.42 12.83 -6.28
C ARG A 115 -36.60 12.36 -5.42
N ALA A 116 -36.33 11.53 -4.43
CA ALA A 116 -37.37 11.07 -3.50
C ALA A 116 -38.02 12.22 -2.74
N CYS A 117 -37.23 13.22 -2.31
CA CYS A 117 -37.73 14.41 -1.64
C CYS A 117 -38.72 15.22 -2.51
N PHE A 118 -38.56 15.15 -3.83
CA PHE A 118 -39.46 15.85 -4.79
C PHE A 118 -40.46 14.92 -5.43
N GLY A 119 -40.66 13.70 -4.92
CA GLY A 119 -41.60 12.74 -5.46
C GLY A 119 -41.23 12.16 -6.82
N LEU A 120 -39.96 12.23 -7.21
CA LEU A 120 -39.45 11.71 -8.47
C LEU A 120 -38.93 10.28 -8.29
N LYS A 121 -38.96 9.49 -9.40
CA LYS A 121 -38.43 8.12 -9.37
C LYS A 121 -36.92 8.13 -9.30
N PRO A 122 -36.29 7.11 -8.65
CA PRO A 122 -34.87 6.94 -8.69
C PRO A 122 -34.33 6.82 -10.12
N ALA A 123 -33.09 7.24 -10.31
CA ALA A 123 -32.41 7.15 -11.61
C ALA A 123 -32.05 5.69 -11.94
#